data_a9e5e09cac7e23df53e8f15ca8bcc098
#
_entry.id   a9e5e09cac7e23df53e8f15ca8bcc098
#
_cell.length_a   1.000
_cell.length_b   1.000
_cell.length_c   1.000
_cell.angle_alpha   90.00
_cell.angle_beta   90.00
_cell.angle_gamma   90.00
#
_symmetry.space_group_name_H-M   'P 1'
#
loop_
_entity.id
_entity.type
_entity.pdbx_description
1 polymer ?
#
loop_
_entity_poly.entity_id
_entity_poly.type
_entity_poly.pdbx_seq_one_letter_code
_entity_poly.pdbx_strand_id
1 'polypeptide(L)'
;MFSKVMNNKAKLLISECLCGVSCRYDGKDNLIEQLPLLKDTFDLVSVCPEVLGGLSTPRDPAERQGKRVCTANGTDVTTEFYKGAQIALHIAMQQGCKQALMKAKSPSCGYKRIYDGTFSKTLREGHGCTVEALLMNNIEVYTEEDIDLLME
;
A
#
# COMPACT_ATOMS: atom_id res chain seq x y z
N MET A 1 13.48 17.02 -27.64
CA MET A 1 12.06 17.34 -27.76
C MET A 1 11.20 16.10 -27.90
N PHE A 2 11.47 15.30 -28.87
CA PHE A 2 10.70 14.08 -29.11
C PHE A 2 10.91 13.04 -28.03
N SER A 3 12.10 13.00 -27.44
CA SER A 3 12.43 12.08 -26.38
C SER A 3 11.50 12.21 -25.18
N LYS A 4 10.98 13.41 -24.89
CA LYS A 4 10.06 13.61 -23.78
C LYS A 4 8.77 12.80 -23.94
N VAL A 5 8.24 12.79 -25.17
CA VAL A 5 7.02 12.04 -25.45
C VAL A 5 7.31 10.55 -25.40
N MET A 6 8.46 10.14 -25.94
CA MET A 6 8.83 8.73 -26.04
C MET A 6 9.23 8.12 -24.70
N ASN A 7 9.62 8.95 -23.73
CA ASN A 7 10.07 8.49 -22.42
C ASN A 7 8.99 8.55 -21.36
N ASN A 8 7.73 8.80 -21.74
CA ASN A 8 6.63 8.80 -20.78
C ASN A 8 6.36 7.40 -20.30
N LYS A 9 6.57 7.20 -19.01
CA LYS A 9 6.28 5.94 -18.34
C LYS A 9 4.92 6.02 -17.69
N ALA A 10 4.24 4.89 -17.57
CA ALA A 10 3.04 4.80 -16.77
C ALA A 10 3.39 5.03 -15.29
N LYS A 11 2.47 5.63 -14.56
CA LYS A 11 2.65 5.86 -13.13
C LYS A 11 2.15 4.68 -12.34
N LEU A 12 2.94 4.24 -11.37
CA LEU A 12 2.60 3.14 -10.49
C LEU A 12 2.55 3.64 -9.06
N LEU A 13 1.41 3.50 -8.42
CA LEU A 13 1.33 3.72 -6.98
C LEU A 13 2.02 2.57 -6.27
N ILE A 14 2.84 2.85 -5.27
CA ILE A 14 3.59 1.79 -4.57
C ILE A 14 3.65 2.07 -3.08
N SER A 15 3.50 1.01 -2.29
CA SER A 15 3.71 1.11 -0.84
C SER A 15 5.14 1.56 -0.57
N GLU A 16 5.29 2.65 0.16
CA GLU A 16 6.58 3.32 0.35
C GLU A 16 7.61 2.42 1.03
N CYS A 17 7.17 1.51 1.90
CA CYS A 17 8.09 0.57 2.55
C CYS A 17 8.76 -0.37 1.55
N LEU A 18 8.12 -0.69 0.43
CA LEU A 18 8.71 -1.51 -0.62
C LEU A 18 9.86 -0.80 -1.34
N CYS A 19 9.93 0.51 -1.22
CA CYS A 19 10.98 1.34 -1.79
C CYS A 19 12.15 1.56 -0.82
N GLY A 20 12.15 0.91 0.32
CA GLY A 20 13.21 1.03 1.32
C GLY A 20 13.01 2.16 2.32
N VAL A 21 11.83 2.78 2.34
CA VAL A 21 11.52 3.81 3.34
C VAL A 21 11.11 3.13 4.64
N SER A 22 11.70 3.58 5.74
CA SER A 22 11.50 2.98 7.07
C SER A 22 10.19 3.44 7.70
N CYS A 23 9.08 3.15 7.03
CA CYS A 23 7.74 3.59 7.44
C CYS A 23 6.86 2.47 8.00
N ARG A 24 7.40 1.26 8.17
CA ARG A 24 6.69 0.17 8.82
C ARG A 24 6.40 0.53 10.29
N TYR A 25 5.45 -0.19 10.87
CA TYR A 25 5.10 0.02 12.29
C TYR A 25 6.32 -0.10 13.22
N ASP A 26 7.28 -0.95 12.88
CA ASP A 26 8.48 -1.19 13.69
C ASP A 26 9.67 -0.29 13.33
N GLY A 27 9.48 0.67 12.42
CA GLY A 27 10.55 1.56 11.97
C GLY A 27 11.49 0.95 10.95
N LYS A 28 11.15 -0.21 10.42
CA LYS A 28 11.92 -0.90 9.38
C LYS A 28 11.27 -0.70 8.01
N ASP A 29 11.88 -1.26 6.98
CA ASP A 29 11.34 -1.22 5.63
C ASP A 29 11.08 -2.63 5.10
N ASN A 30 10.53 -2.71 3.90
CA ASN A 30 10.27 -3.94 3.17
C ASN A 30 10.89 -3.87 1.77
N LEU A 31 12.07 -3.27 1.63
CA LEU A 31 12.73 -3.09 0.34
C LEU A 31 12.71 -4.38 -0.47
N ILE A 32 12.27 -4.27 -1.72
CA ILE A 32 12.21 -5.40 -2.65
C ILE A 32 13.37 -5.35 -3.65
N GLU A 33 13.83 -6.53 -4.05
CA GLU A 33 14.95 -6.65 -4.99
C GLU A 33 14.60 -6.09 -6.37
N GLN A 34 13.33 -6.14 -6.75
CA GLN A 34 12.87 -5.71 -8.07
C GLN A 34 12.72 -4.19 -8.20
N LEU A 35 13.04 -3.42 -7.17
CA LEU A 35 12.85 -1.97 -7.20
C LEU A 35 13.55 -1.29 -8.39
N PRO A 36 14.81 -1.62 -8.72
CA PRO A 36 15.46 -1.00 -9.89
C PRO A 36 14.70 -1.26 -11.20
N LEU A 37 14.20 -2.48 -11.37
CA LEU A 37 13.43 -2.84 -12.56
C LEU A 37 12.11 -2.06 -12.63
N LEU A 38 11.45 -1.88 -11.49
CA LEU A 38 10.21 -1.09 -11.43
C LEU A 38 10.47 0.37 -11.77
N LYS A 39 11.59 0.93 -11.30
CA LYS A 39 11.98 2.30 -11.62
C LYS A 39 12.27 2.51 -13.11
N ASP A 40 12.80 1.48 -13.77
CA ASP A 40 13.04 1.55 -15.21
C ASP A 40 11.73 1.49 -16.01
N THR A 41 10.73 0.80 -15.49
CA THR A 41 9.47 0.54 -16.19
C THR A 41 8.40 1.59 -15.91
N PHE A 42 8.34 2.10 -14.69
CA PHE A 42 7.30 3.00 -14.22
C PHE A 42 7.89 4.26 -13.59
N ASP A 43 7.08 5.32 -13.59
CA ASP A 43 7.28 6.44 -12.68
C ASP A 43 6.58 6.07 -11.37
N LEU A 44 7.36 5.89 -10.32
CA LEU A 44 6.83 5.45 -9.03
C LEU A 44 6.24 6.60 -8.22
N VAL A 45 5.04 6.40 -7.70
CA VAL A 45 4.37 7.32 -6.78
C VAL A 45 4.23 6.59 -5.46
N SER A 46 5.12 6.86 -4.52
CA SER A 46 5.16 6.11 -3.26
C SER A 46 4.27 6.72 -2.19
N VAL A 47 3.58 5.87 -1.44
CA VAL A 47 2.70 6.28 -0.34
C VAL A 47 2.83 5.32 0.82
N CYS A 48 2.71 5.85 2.03
CA CYS A 48 2.49 5.05 3.23
C CYS A 48 1.16 5.50 3.84
N PRO A 49 0.06 4.80 3.54
CA PRO A 49 -1.26 5.24 3.98
C PRO A 49 -1.37 5.39 5.50
N GLU A 50 -0.69 4.55 6.27
CA GLU A 50 -0.76 4.64 7.73
C GLU A 50 -0.15 5.95 8.23
N VAL A 51 1.00 6.34 7.67
CA VAL A 51 1.63 7.62 8.01
C VAL A 51 0.80 8.79 7.50
N LEU A 52 0.27 8.69 6.29
CA LEU A 52 -0.61 9.71 5.73
C LEU A 52 -1.86 9.93 6.58
N GLY A 53 -2.35 8.88 7.21
CA GLY A 53 -3.50 8.94 8.11
C GLY A 53 -3.22 9.52 9.48
N GLY A 54 -1.95 9.83 9.76
CA GLY A 54 -1.55 10.48 11.01
C GLY A 54 -0.90 9.55 12.03
N LEU A 55 -0.57 8.32 11.67
CA LEU A 55 0.08 7.41 12.61
C LEU A 55 1.59 7.65 12.63
N SER A 56 2.17 7.53 13.82
CA SER A 56 3.61 7.73 14.00
C SER A 56 4.41 6.49 13.58
N THR A 57 5.70 6.67 13.39
CA THR A 57 6.66 5.58 13.18
C THR A 57 7.77 5.70 14.23
N PRO A 58 8.02 4.71 15.09
CA PRO A 58 7.31 3.44 15.20
C PRO A 58 5.90 3.59 15.80
N ARG A 59 5.12 2.52 15.68
CA ARG A 59 3.77 2.45 16.22
C ARG A 59 3.40 0.99 16.52
N ASP A 60 2.37 0.78 17.30
CA ASP A 60 1.89 -0.56 17.56
C ASP A 60 1.34 -1.21 16.28
N PRO A 61 1.55 -2.51 16.09
CA PRO A 61 0.97 -3.21 14.94
C PRO A 61 -0.55 -3.21 15.05
N ALA A 62 -1.22 -3.08 13.91
CA ALA A 62 -2.66 -3.06 13.83
C ALA A 62 -3.15 -4.15 12.88
N GLU A 63 -4.38 -4.62 13.13
CA GLU A 63 -5.07 -5.57 12.24
C GLU A 63 -6.51 -5.14 12.06
N ARG A 64 -7.07 -5.51 10.93
CA ARG A 64 -8.44 -5.22 10.58
C ARG A 64 -9.38 -6.23 11.24
N GLN A 65 -10.42 -5.72 11.91
CA GLN A 65 -11.48 -6.52 12.50
C GLN A 65 -12.80 -6.10 11.85
N GLY A 66 -13.08 -6.65 10.67
CA GLY A 66 -14.19 -6.16 9.86
C GLY A 66 -13.91 -4.77 9.33
N LYS A 67 -14.77 -3.82 9.62
CA LYS A 67 -14.58 -2.41 9.21
C LYS A 67 -13.73 -1.62 10.21
N ARG A 68 -13.43 -2.18 11.36
CA ARG A 68 -12.60 -1.53 12.36
C ARG A 68 -11.16 -1.98 12.21
N VAL A 69 -10.25 -1.11 12.62
CA VAL A 69 -8.82 -1.40 12.68
C VAL A 69 -8.36 -1.07 14.10
N CYS A 70 -7.77 -2.05 14.76
CA CYS A 70 -7.33 -1.89 16.14
C CYS A 70 -5.88 -2.35 16.27
N THR A 71 -5.15 -1.69 17.19
CA THR A 71 -3.78 -2.12 17.53
C THR A 71 -3.83 -3.33 18.46
N ALA A 72 -2.67 -3.98 18.62
CA ALA A 72 -2.54 -5.13 19.51
C ALA A 72 -2.90 -4.79 20.95
N ASN A 73 -2.67 -3.55 21.37
CA ASN A 73 -3.02 -3.09 22.73
C ASN A 73 -4.45 -2.57 22.85
N GLY A 74 -5.27 -2.73 21.81
CA GLY A 74 -6.70 -2.41 21.86
C GLY A 74 -7.07 -1.00 21.46
N THR A 75 -6.14 -0.18 20.97
CA THR A 75 -6.43 1.17 20.52
C THR A 75 -7.11 1.12 19.14
N ASP A 76 -8.25 1.81 19.01
CA ASP A 76 -8.96 1.91 17.74
C ASP A 76 -8.29 2.97 16.86
N VAL A 77 -7.80 2.55 15.69
CA VAL A 77 -7.14 3.43 14.71
C VAL A 77 -7.89 3.44 13.38
N THR A 78 -9.17 3.10 13.41
CA THR A 78 -10.01 3.02 12.22
C THR A 78 -10.02 4.34 11.45
N THR A 79 -10.20 5.47 12.14
CA THR A 79 -10.25 6.79 11.51
C THR A 79 -8.97 7.09 10.76
N GLU A 80 -7.82 6.82 11.37
CA GLU A 80 -6.51 7.06 10.77
C GLU A 80 -6.31 6.18 9.51
N PHE A 81 -6.71 4.91 9.58
CA PHE A 81 -6.58 4.02 8.44
C PHE A 81 -7.45 4.44 7.26
N TYR A 82 -8.69 4.83 7.50
CA TYR A 82 -9.56 5.29 6.41
C TYR A 82 -9.16 6.65 5.88
N LYS A 83 -8.69 7.54 6.74
CA LYS A 83 -8.14 8.83 6.31
C LYS A 83 -6.93 8.62 5.40
N GLY A 84 -6.00 7.76 5.81
CA GLY A 84 -4.82 7.43 5.00
C GLY A 84 -5.18 6.81 3.67
N ALA A 85 -6.19 5.93 3.66
CA ALA A 85 -6.69 5.32 2.43
C ALA A 85 -7.22 6.37 1.46
N GLN A 86 -8.00 7.35 1.95
CA GLN A 86 -8.54 8.40 1.10
C GLN A 86 -7.46 9.33 0.57
N ILE A 87 -6.46 9.66 1.37
CA ILE A 87 -5.34 10.50 0.92
C ILE A 87 -4.53 9.76 -0.14
N ALA A 88 -4.23 8.48 0.06
CA ALA A 88 -3.50 7.68 -0.92
C ALA A 88 -4.28 7.56 -2.23
N LEU A 89 -5.58 7.34 -2.16
CA LEU A 89 -6.44 7.30 -3.35
C LEU A 89 -6.40 8.63 -4.09
N HIS A 90 -6.50 9.75 -3.38
CA HIS A 90 -6.45 11.07 -3.98
C HIS A 90 -5.12 11.30 -4.71
N ILE A 91 -4.02 10.91 -4.10
CA ILE A 91 -2.69 11.01 -4.72
C ILE A 91 -2.66 10.17 -6.00
N ALA A 92 -3.15 8.93 -5.94
CA ALA A 92 -3.17 8.04 -7.10
C ALA A 92 -3.97 8.64 -8.26
N MET A 93 -5.13 9.20 -7.97
CA MET A 93 -5.99 9.78 -9.00
C MET A 93 -5.41 11.06 -9.58
N GLN A 94 -4.84 11.94 -8.75
CA GLN A 94 -4.19 13.16 -9.24
C GLN A 94 -3.00 12.85 -10.13
N GLN A 95 -2.24 11.81 -9.79
CA GLN A 95 -1.05 11.42 -10.56
C GLN A 95 -1.39 10.55 -11.77
N GLY A 96 -2.64 10.13 -11.92
CA GLY A 96 -3.05 9.30 -13.03
C GLY A 96 -2.58 7.84 -12.92
N CYS A 97 -2.41 7.34 -11.72
CA CYS A 97 -2.04 5.95 -11.50
C CYS A 97 -3.22 5.03 -11.81
N LYS A 98 -3.00 4.05 -12.67
CA LYS A 98 -4.02 3.04 -13.00
C LYS A 98 -3.71 1.70 -12.37
N GLN A 99 -2.51 1.53 -11.85
CA GLN A 99 -2.04 0.32 -11.21
C GLN A 99 -1.33 0.66 -9.90
N ALA A 100 -1.36 -0.27 -8.97
CA ALA A 100 -0.72 -0.11 -7.67
C ALA A 100 -0.03 -1.40 -7.25
N LEU A 101 1.16 -1.28 -6.68
CA LEU A 101 1.90 -2.38 -6.08
C LEU A 101 1.94 -2.13 -4.58
N MET A 102 1.19 -2.92 -3.82
CA MET A 102 0.94 -2.66 -2.41
C MET A 102 1.47 -3.81 -1.54
N LYS A 103 1.92 -3.48 -0.34
CA LYS A 103 2.50 -4.45 0.59
C LYS A 103 1.47 -5.51 0.98
N ALA A 104 1.80 -6.77 0.73
CA ALA A 104 0.92 -7.90 1.03
C ALA A 104 0.59 -8.00 2.51
N LYS A 105 -0.63 -8.47 2.81
CA LYS A 105 -1.12 -8.89 4.13
C LYS A 105 -1.42 -7.77 5.12
N SER A 106 -1.05 -6.53 4.81
CA SER A 106 -1.20 -5.43 5.76
C SER A 106 -2.67 -4.97 5.87
N PRO A 107 -3.07 -4.42 7.02
CA PRO A 107 -4.44 -3.91 7.20
C PRO A 107 -4.76 -2.70 6.30
N SER A 108 -3.75 -2.03 5.79
CA SER A 108 -3.91 -0.92 4.84
C SER A 108 -3.73 -1.34 3.41
N CYS A 109 -2.65 -2.06 3.10
CA CYS A 109 -2.18 -2.31 1.74
C CYS A 109 -2.41 -3.74 1.24
N GLY A 110 -2.91 -4.65 2.06
CA GLY A 110 -3.07 -6.05 1.70
C GLY A 110 -4.12 -6.26 0.61
N TYR A 111 -3.87 -7.22 -0.25
CA TYR A 111 -4.75 -7.56 -1.36
C TYR A 111 -5.14 -9.02 -1.29
N LYS A 112 -6.44 -9.30 -1.27
CA LYS A 112 -7.07 -10.63 -1.19
C LYS A 112 -6.88 -11.35 0.14
N ARG A 113 -5.78 -11.13 0.82
CA ARG A 113 -5.48 -11.76 2.12
C ARG A 113 -4.90 -10.73 3.07
N ILE A 114 -5.41 -10.70 4.28
CA ILE A 114 -4.92 -9.83 5.34
C ILE A 114 -4.93 -10.61 6.66
N TYR A 115 -4.21 -10.11 7.64
CA TYR A 115 -4.29 -10.68 8.99
C TYR A 115 -5.70 -10.51 9.55
N ASP A 116 -6.17 -11.53 10.29
CA ASP A 116 -7.59 -11.71 10.60
C ASP A 116 -8.10 -10.91 11.81
N GLY A 117 -7.25 -10.14 12.46
CA GLY A 117 -7.64 -9.33 13.60
C GLY A 117 -7.39 -9.98 14.95
N THR A 118 -6.89 -11.21 14.97
CA THR A 118 -6.62 -11.93 16.23
C THR A 118 -5.20 -11.79 16.74
N PHE A 119 -4.33 -11.17 15.94
CA PHE A 119 -2.88 -11.02 16.24
C PHE A 119 -2.18 -12.37 16.44
N SER A 120 -2.64 -13.38 15.70
CA SER A 120 -2.11 -14.75 15.78
C SER A 120 -1.36 -15.16 14.52
N LYS A 121 -1.04 -14.21 13.63
CA LYS A 121 -0.41 -14.45 12.31
C LYS A 121 -1.28 -15.30 11.39
N THR A 122 -2.59 -15.30 11.63
CA THR A 122 -3.57 -16.02 10.82
C THR A 122 -4.13 -15.08 9.77
N LEU A 123 -4.20 -15.56 8.52
CA LEU A 123 -4.72 -14.78 7.39
C LEU A 123 -6.18 -15.14 7.14
N ARG A 124 -6.92 -14.15 6.60
CA ARG A 124 -8.27 -14.37 6.08
C ARG A 124 -8.40 -13.68 4.72
N GLU A 125 -9.45 -14.03 3.99
CA GLU A 125 -9.78 -13.31 2.77
C GLU A 125 -10.21 -11.89 3.12
N GLY A 126 -9.75 -10.93 2.34
CA GLY A 126 -10.10 -9.53 2.52
C GLY A 126 -9.03 -8.61 1.99
N HIS A 127 -9.34 -7.32 2.02
CA HIS A 127 -8.44 -6.28 1.54
C HIS A 127 -8.11 -5.31 2.66
N GLY A 128 -6.93 -4.70 2.57
CA GLY A 128 -6.60 -3.56 3.40
C GLY A 128 -7.47 -2.36 3.03
N CYS A 129 -7.57 -1.40 3.94
CA CYS A 129 -8.44 -0.23 3.75
C CYS A 129 -8.10 0.56 2.49
N THR A 130 -6.82 0.76 2.21
CA THR A 130 -6.37 1.49 1.03
C THR A 130 -6.67 0.72 -0.26
N VAL A 131 -6.39 -0.58 -0.25
CA VAL A 131 -6.65 -1.42 -1.43
C VAL A 131 -8.13 -1.45 -1.76
N GLU A 132 -8.98 -1.52 -0.75
CA GLU A 132 -10.42 -1.47 -0.93
C GLU A 132 -10.83 -0.20 -1.69
N ALA A 133 -10.30 0.96 -1.26
CA ALA A 133 -10.58 2.24 -1.91
C ALA A 133 -10.05 2.28 -3.36
N LEU A 134 -8.85 1.75 -3.59
CA LEU A 134 -8.26 1.70 -4.93
C LEU A 134 -9.10 0.85 -5.88
N LEU A 135 -9.49 -0.33 -5.45
CA LEU A 135 -10.31 -1.23 -6.28
C LEU A 135 -11.67 -0.63 -6.62
N MET A 136 -12.29 0.08 -5.69
CA MET A 136 -13.57 0.77 -5.93
C MET A 136 -13.46 1.87 -6.96
N ASN A 137 -12.26 2.34 -7.25
CA ASN A 137 -11.99 3.40 -8.23
C ASN A 137 -11.23 2.87 -9.46
N ASN A 138 -11.37 1.57 -9.73
CA ASN A 138 -10.86 0.90 -10.92
C ASN A 138 -9.34 0.94 -11.08
N ILE A 139 -8.62 1.00 -9.96
CA ILE A 139 -7.16 0.88 -9.96
C ILE A 139 -6.82 -0.58 -9.73
N GLU A 140 -6.05 -1.16 -10.64
CA GLU A 140 -5.59 -2.55 -10.52
C GLU A 140 -4.54 -2.66 -9.42
N VAL A 141 -4.65 -3.69 -8.59
CA VAL A 141 -3.75 -3.85 -7.45
C VAL A 141 -2.98 -5.16 -7.56
N TYR A 142 -1.69 -5.08 -7.29
CA TYR A 142 -0.77 -6.20 -7.18
C TYR A 142 -0.02 -6.09 -5.86
N THR A 143 0.53 -7.20 -5.37
CA THR A 143 1.42 -7.18 -4.21
C THR A 143 2.83 -7.56 -4.66
N GLU A 144 3.80 -7.42 -3.75
CA GLU A 144 5.17 -7.84 -4.03
C GLU A 144 5.28 -9.33 -4.32
N GLU A 145 4.25 -10.11 -3.99
CA GLU A 145 4.21 -11.55 -4.29
C GLU A 145 3.82 -11.82 -5.75
N ASP A 146 3.28 -10.83 -6.45
CA ASP A 146 2.76 -10.96 -7.82
C ASP A 146 3.40 -9.99 -8.80
N ILE A 147 4.64 -9.58 -8.56
CA ILE A 147 5.33 -8.60 -9.42
C ILE A 147 5.41 -9.09 -10.87
N ASP A 148 5.57 -10.39 -11.08
CA ASP A 148 5.64 -10.95 -12.42
C ASP A 148 4.38 -10.66 -13.24
N LEU A 149 3.21 -10.71 -12.61
CA LEU A 149 1.95 -10.39 -13.26
C LEU A 149 1.88 -8.92 -13.65
N LEU A 150 2.37 -8.04 -12.78
CA LEU A 150 2.40 -6.61 -13.05
C LEU A 150 3.29 -6.28 -14.25
N MET A 151 4.39 -7.01 -14.40
CA MET A 151 5.41 -6.74 -15.42
C MET A 151 5.09 -7.37 -16.78
N GLU A 152 4.03 -8.17 -16.90
CA GLU A 152 3.62 -8.76 -18.18
C GLU A 152 3.14 -7.73 -19.19
#